data_814ce79cc5df346e2e8c4faf3b6e4502
#
_entry.id   814ce79cc5df346e2e8c4faf3b6e4502
#
_cell.length_a   1.000
_cell.length_b   1.000
_cell.length_c   1.000
_cell.angle_alpha   90.00
_cell.angle_beta   90.00
_cell.angle_gamma   90.00
#
_symmetry.space_group_name_H-M   'P 1'
#
loop_
_entity.id
_entity.type
_entity.pdbx_description
1 polymer ?
#
loop_
_entity_poly.entity_id
_entity_poly.type
_entity_poly.pdbx_seq_one_letter_code
_entity_poly.pdbx_strand_id
1 'polypeptide(L)'
;MMKNKYTKEFEDFVRDNISKYTKKDFIVLLEKTFKIKISKDALKSFLKRHNIENRYIDYKENMIRSAQKHPIGAERMTKDGILIKIAQPNVWRRKARVMYERYHNCKLSDNDYILFLNQDRNDFSKENLYKSTNQEQCYLHNWGTFSTNPRLTEIGILSARLTIKAKEKI
;
A
#
# COMPACT_ATOMS: atom_id res chain seq x y z
N MET A 1 14.55 1.83 48.77
CA MET A 1 13.25 2.08 48.12
C MET A 1 13.46 3.00 46.93
N MET A 2 13.36 2.52 45.69
CA MET A 2 13.37 3.39 44.53
C MET A 2 12.07 4.24 44.54
N LYS A 3 12.20 5.53 44.68
CA LYS A 3 11.06 6.46 44.56
C LYS A 3 10.48 6.32 43.16
N ASN A 4 9.20 5.98 43.07
CA ASN A 4 8.50 5.90 41.80
C ASN A 4 8.59 7.31 41.14
N LYS A 5 9.27 7.38 39.99
CA LYS A 5 9.56 8.64 39.29
C LYS A 5 8.25 9.35 38.83
N TYR A 6 7.17 8.59 38.75
CA TYR A 6 5.86 9.05 38.29
C TYR A 6 4.82 8.84 39.41
N THR A 7 4.19 9.92 39.80
CA THR A 7 3.12 9.93 40.83
C THR A 7 1.78 9.54 40.17
N LYS A 8 0.79 9.21 41.00
CA LYS A 8 -0.58 8.98 40.54
C LYS A 8 -1.17 10.21 39.84
N GLU A 9 -0.90 11.41 40.36
CA GLU A 9 -1.26 12.67 39.77
C GLU A 9 -0.69 12.86 38.34
N PHE A 10 0.57 12.41 38.11
CA PHE A 10 1.16 12.41 36.80
C PHE A 10 0.42 11.45 35.84
N GLU A 11 0.05 10.26 36.32
CA GLU A 11 -0.69 9.29 35.51
C GLU A 11 -2.07 9.82 35.10
N ASP A 12 -2.82 10.37 36.06
CA ASP A 12 -4.15 10.91 35.81
C ASP A 12 -4.07 12.09 34.83
N PHE A 13 -3.11 12.99 35.01
CA PHE A 13 -2.87 14.08 34.06
C PHE A 13 -2.54 13.58 32.64
N VAL A 14 -1.71 12.55 32.52
CA VAL A 14 -1.38 11.96 31.23
C VAL A 14 -2.63 11.35 30.60
N ARG A 15 -3.44 10.63 31.37
CA ARG A 15 -4.68 9.98 30.89
C ARG A 15 -5.67 10.99 30.31
N ASP A 16 -5.83 12.13 30.99
CA ASP A 16 -6.84 13.15 30.63
C ASP A 16 -6.40 14.04 29.46
N ASN A 17 -5.10 14.15 29.22
CA ASN A 17 -4.58 15.14 28.29
C ASN A 17 -3.83 14.59 27.09
N ILE A 18 -3.38 13.32 27.10
CA ILE A 18 -2.55 12.75 26.02
C ILE A 18 -3.23 12.79 24.64
N SER A 19 -4.54 12.72 24.60
CA SER A 19 -5.32 12.77 23.36
C SER A 19 -5.48 14.17 22.76
N LYS A 20 -5.12 15.23 23.51
CA LYS A 20 -5.33 16.63 23.11
C LYS A 20 -4.12 17.27 22.46
N TYR A 21 -2.93 16.68 22.60
CA TYR A 21 -1.66 17.28 22.19
C TYR A 21 -0.83 16.38 21.29
N THR A 22 0.07 16.96 20.46
CA THR A 22 1.08 16.20 19.76
C THR A 22 2.04 15.55 20.77
N LYS A 23 2.66 14.40 20.43
CA LYS A 23 3.66 13.80 21.35
C LYS A 23 4.78 14.77 21.70
N LYS A 24 5.16 15.67 20.78
CA LYS A 24 6.18 16.70 21.03
C LYS A 24 5.67 17.75 22.02
N ASP A 25 4.49 18.30 21.72
CA ASP A 25 3.90 19.34 22.55
C ASP A 25 3.51 18.83 23.93
N PHE A 26 3.05 17.57 23.99
CA PHE A 26 2.72 16.92 25.24
C PHE A 26 3.94 16.71 26.14
N ILE A 27 5.10 16.31 25.57
CA ILE A 27 6.34 16.22 26.32
C ILE A 27 6.74 17.59 26.89
N VAL A 28 6.64 18.64 26.09
CA VAL A 28 6.92 20.01 26.55
C VAL A 28 5.94 20.43 27.66
N LEU A 29 4.67 20.07 27.53
CA LEU A 29 3.66 20.32 28.57
C LEU A 29 4.00 19.58 29.88
N LEU A 30 4.37 18.30 29.81
CA LEU A 30 4.77 17.50 30.97
C LEU A 30 6.02 18.09 31.66
N GLU A 31 7.00 18.55 30.89
CA GLU A 31 8.21 19.18 31.42
C GLU A 31 7.85 20.50 32.18
N LYS A 32 6.93 21.28 31.62
CA LYS A 32 6.47 22.53 32.29
C LYS A 32 5.68 22.27 33.56
N THR A 33 4.77 21.28 33.53
CA THR A 33 3.83 21.03 34.64
C THR A 33 4.49 20.27 35.78
N PHE A 34 5.26 19.22 35.48
CA PHE A 34 5.83 18.33 36.51
C PHE A 34 7.34 18.52 36.71
N LYS A 35 7.99 19.36 35.90
CA LYS A 35 9.45 19.58 35.90
C LYS A 35 10.25 18.28 35.69
N ILE A 36 9.65 17.31 34.97
CA ILE A 36 10.24 15.97 34.67
C ILE A 36 10.60 15.93 33.21
N LYS A 37 11.89 15.76 32.90
CA LYS A 37 12.31 15.45 31.53
C LYS A 37 11.97 14.01 31.16
N ILE A 38 11.15 13.84 30.14
CA ILE A 38 10.74 12.53 29.61
C ILE A 38 11.05 12.43 28.12
N SER A 39 11.67 11.34 27.70
CA SER A 39 11.90 11.06 26.28
C SER A 39 10.64 10.48 25.62
N LYS A 40 10.57 10.52 24.29
CA LYS A 40 9.46 9.91 23.54
C LYS A 40 9.28 8.43 23.83
N ASP A 41 10.39 7.71 23.96
CA ASP A 41 10.38 6.25 24.22
C ASP A 41 9.97 5.96 25.66
N ALA A 42 10.41 6.80 26.63
CA ALA A 42 9.98 6.69 28.01
C ALA A 42 8.48 6.97 28.16
N LEU A 43 7.94 7.97 27.46
CA LEU A 43 6.50 8.24 27.41
C LEU A 43 5.74 7.06 26.79
N LYS A 44 6.21 6.51 25.66
CA LYS A 44 5.61 5.34 25.02
C LYS A 44 5.58 4.12 25.94
N SER A 45 6.66 3.86 26.65
CA SER A 45 6.77 2.76 27.62
C SER A 45 5.86 2.97 28.84
N PHE A 46 5.71 4.22 29.27
CA PHE A 46 4.77 4.61 30.34
C PHE A 46 3.33 4.32 29.92
N LEU A 47 2.90 4.83 28.75
CA LEU A 47 1.55 4.60 28.22
C LEU A 47 1.21 3.12 28.10
N LYS A 48 2.15 2.31 27.61
CA LYS A 48 1.97 0.86 27.50
C LYS A 48 1.80 0.19 28.87
N ARG A 49 2.62 0.55 29.87
CA ARG A 49 2.54 -0.04 31.23
C ARG A 49 1.24 0.30 31.96
N HIS A 50 0.73 1.52 31.75
CA HIS A 50 -0.49 1.99 32.42
C HIS A 50 -1.75 1.78 31.57
N ASN A 51 -1.65 1.05 30.46
CA ASN A 51 -2.75 0.76 29.52
C ASN A 51 -3.53 2.02 29.10
N ILE A 52 -2.78 3.11 28.82
CA ILE A 52 -3.34 4.38 28.37
C ILE A 52 -3.33 4.37 26.84
N GLU A 53 -4.52 4.36 26.22
CA GLU A 53 -4.64 4.46 24.77
C GLU A 53 -4.30 5.88 24.31
N ASN A 54 -3.28 5.97 23.46
CA ASN A 54 -2.95 7.21 22.79
C ASN A 54 -3.81 7.31 21.51
N ARG A 55 -5.05 7.73 21.65
CA ARG A 55 -5.92 8.08 20.52
C ARG A 55 -5.52 9.44 19.98
N TYR A 56 -4.40 9.45 19.31
CA TYR A 56 -3.87 10.67 18.74
C TYR A 56 -4.64 11.03 17.47
N ILE A 57 -5.60 11.92 17.59
CA ILE A 57 -6.44 12.44 16.49
C ILE A 57 -5.56 12.99 15.36
N ASP A 58 -4.47 13.69 15.69
CA ASP A 58 -3.52 14.27 14.74
C ASP A 58 -2.79 13.23 13.84
N TYR A 59 -2.54 12.01 14.32
CA TYR A 59 -1.87 11.00 13.48
C TYR A 59 -2.75 10.56 12.33
N LYS A 60 -4.03 10.32 12.61
CA LYS A 60 -5.01 9.96 11.56
C LYS A 60 -5.28 11.13 10.62
N GLU A 61 -5.44 12.34 11.14
CA GLU A 61 -5.62 13.53 10.31
C GLU A 61 -4.39 13.84 9.46
N ASN A 62 -3.17 13.73 10.00
CA ASN A 62 -1.95 13.91 9.25
C ASN A 62 -1.74 12.81 8.20
N MET A 63 -2.13 11.55 8.49
CA MET A 63 -2.14 10.49 7.49
C MET A 63 -3.15 10.77 6.39
N ILE A 64 -4.36 11.23 6.73
CA ILE A 64 -5.39 11.59 5.74
C ILE A 64 -4.92 12.78 4.91
N ARG A 65 -4.42 13.85 5.52
CA ARG A 65 -3.86 15.01 4.80
C ARG A 65 -2.69 14.61 3.89
N SER A 66 -1.78 13.76 4.39
CA SER A 66 -0.67 13.25 3.58
C SER A 66 -1.15 12.38 2.42
N ALA A 67 -2.16 11.55 2.66
CA ALA A 67 -2.77 10.70 1.64
C ALA A 67 -3.56 11.52 0.59
N GLN A 68 -4.14 12.65 0.99
CA GLN A 68 -4.87 13.57 0.10
C GLN A 68 -3.96 14.45 -0.76
N LYS A 69 -2.66 14.55 -0.46
CA LYS A 69 -1.70 15.37 -1.24
C LYS A 69 -1.66 15.03 -2.73
N HIS A 70 -1.98 13.78 -3.07
CA HIS A 70 -2.01 13.36 -4.47
C HIS A 70 -3.44 13.38 -5.01
N PRO A 71 -3.71 14.07 -6.11
CA PRO A 71 -5.03 14.06 -6.75
C PRO A 71 -5.34 12.66 -7.33
N ILE A 72 -6.62 12.40 -7.61
CA ILE A 72 -7.02 11.23 -8.38
C ILE A 72 -6.39 11.34 -9.77
N GLY A 73 -5.83 10.23 -10.28
CA GLY A 73 -5.06 10.20 -11.51
C GLY A 73 -3.55 10.42 -11.33
N ALA A 74 -3.09 10.83 -10.15
CA ALA A 74 -1.65 10.92 -9.88
C ALA A 74 -0.98 9.55 -10.02
N GLU A 75 0.23 9.54 -10.56
CA GLU A 75 1.01 8.32 -10.78
C GLU A 75 2.23 8.28 -9.87
N ARG A 76 2.64 7.08 -9.48
CA ARG A 76 3.89 6.85 -8.76
C ARG A 76 4.56 5.57 -9.25
N MET A 77 5.86 5.63 -9.44
CA MET A 77 6.64 4.45 -9.78
C MET A 77 6.96 3.63 -8.52
N THR A 78 6.89 2.32 -8.65
CA THR A 78 7.30 1.35 -7.63
C THR A 78 8.19 0.30 -8.29
N LYS A 79 8.85 -0.53 -7.48
CA LYS A 79 9.63 -1.67 -7.99
C LYS A 79 8.81 -2.63 -8.86
N ASP A 80 7.50 -2.72 -8.63
CA ASP A 80 6.59 -3.63 -9.32
C ASP A 80 5.83 -2.96 -10.49
N GLY A 81 6.17 -1.70 -10.82
CA GLY A 81 5.57 -0.93 -11.92
C GLY A 81 4.87 0.34 -11.46
N ILE A 82 4.09 0.93 -12.35
CA ILE A 82 3.43 2.23 -12.12
C ILE A 82 2.07 1.99 -11.47
N LEU A 83 1.84 2.71 -10.36
CA LEU A 83 0.55 2.80 -9.70
C LEU A 83 -0.13 4.12 -10.07
N ILE A 84 -1.46 4.08 -10.22
CA ILE A 84 -2.31 5.25 -10.41
C ILE A 84 -3.31 5.37 -9.25
N LYS A 85 -3.51 6.58 -8.77
CA LYS A 85 -4.48 6.86 -7.71
C LYS A 85 -5.89 6.87 -8.28
N ILE A 86 -6.77 6.02 -7.77
CA ILE A 86 -8.14 5.85 -8.27
C ILE A 86 -9.21 6.44 -7.35
N ALA A 87 -8.92 6.58 -6.05
CA ALA A 87 -9.85 7.16 -5.09
C ALA A 87 -9.13 7.78 -3.88
N GLN A 88 -9.81 8.69 -3.21
CA GLN A 88 -9.39 9.24 -1.93
C GLN A 88 -9.74 8.26 -0.78
N PRO A 89 -9.03 8.32 0.36
CA PRO A 89 -7.87 9.17 0.63
C PRO A 89 -6.57 8.63 0.01
N ASN A 90 -6.41 7.31 -0.16
CA ASN A 90 -5.13 6.69 -0.55
C ASN A 90 -5.32 5.36 -1.29
N VAL A 91 -6.27 5.30 -2.21
CA VAL A 91 -6.52 4.07 -2.98
C VAL A 91 -5.73 4.11 -4.28
N TRP A 92 -4.78 3.18 -4.40
CA TRP A 92 -3.89 3.04 -5.55
C TRP A 92 -4.07 1.67 -6.19
N ARG A 93 -4.03 1.65 -7.53
CA ARG A 93 -4.05 0.41 -8.30
C ARG A 93 -2.94 0.40 -9.35
N ARG A 94 -2.54 -0.77 -9.82
CA ARG A 94 -1.59 -0.89 -10.94
C ARG A 94 -2.19 -0.22 -12.18
N LYS A 95 -1.44 0.71 -12.78
CA LYS A 95 -1.90 1.49 -13.96
C LYS A 95 -2.31 0.56 -15.11
N ALA A 96 -1.54 -0.49 -15.39
CA ALA A 96 -1.86 -1.45 -16.45
C ALA A 96 -3.27 -2.07 -16.26
N ARG A 97 -3.64 -2.46 -15.03
CA ARG A 97 -4.98 -3.03 -14.76
C ARG A 97 -6.09 -1.99 -15.00
N VAL A 98 -5.89 -0.76 -14.53
CA VAL A 98 -6.86 0.33 -14.70
C VAL A 98 -7.04 0.70 -16.16
N MET A 99 -5.93 0.75 -16.93
CA MET A 99 -5.99 1.05 -18.37
C MET A 99 -6.66 -0.08 -19.13
N TYR A 100 -6.33 -1.33 -18.85
CA TYR A 100 -6.99 -2.49 -19.47
C TYR A 100 -8.50 -2.49 -19.22
N GLU A 101 -8.93 -2.31 -17.97
CA GLU A 101 -10.35 -2.24 -17.59
C GLU A 101 -11.09 -1.12 -18.35
N ARG A 102 -10.44 0.03 -18.53
CA ARG A 102 -11.01 1.17 -19.31
C ARG A 102 -11.15 0.83 -20.79
N TYR A 103 -10.11 0.23 -21.39
CA TYR A 103 -10.13 -0.11 -22.82
C TYR A 103 -11.15 -1.19 -23.17
N HIS A 104 -11.37 -2.12 -22.26
CA HIS A 104 -12.24 -3.29 -22.50
C HIS A 104 -13.59 -3.20 -21.77
N ASN A 105 -13.86 -2.09 -21.09
CA ASN A 105 -15.07 -1.85 -20.28
C ASN A 105 -15.42 -3.05 -19.37
N CYS A 106 -14.43 -3.58 -18.67
CA CYS A 106 -14.55 -4.76 -17.83
C CYS A 106 -13.95 -4.52 -16.45
N LYS A 107 -14.21 -5.41 -15.50
CA LYS A 107 -13.52 -5.49 -14.20
C LYS A 107 -12.65 -6.74 -14.19
N LEU A 108 -11.42 -6.57 -13.74
CA LEU A 108 -10.48 -7.68 -13.55
C LEU A 108 -10.66 -8.32 -12.18
N SER A 109 -10.64 -9.64 -12.12
CA SER A 109 -10.57 -10.40 -10.87
C SER A 109 -9.15 -10.33 -10.28
N ASP A 110 -9.00 -10.70 -9.00
CA ASP A 110 -7.68 -10.70 -8.34
C ASP A 110 -6.69 -11.68 -9.00
N ASN A 111 -7.21 -12.75 -9.63
CA ASN A 111 -6.41 -13.76 -10.31
C ASN A 111 -6.06 -13.39 -11.76
N ASP A 112 -6.58 -12.28 -12.28
CA ASP A 112 -6.24 -11.80 -13.62
C ASP A 112 -4.92 -11.03 -13.59
N TYR A 113 -4.04 -11.32 -14.53
CA TYR A 113 -2.78 -10.60 -14.73
C TYR A 113 -2.80 -9.84 -16.04
N ILE A 114 -2.19 -8.66 -16.05
CA ILE A 114 -2.00 -7.90 -17.28
C ILE A 114 -0.54 -7.99 -17.67
N LEU A 115 -0.31 -8.51 -18.87
CA LEU A 115 0.98 -8.61 -19.52
C LEU A 115 1.19 -7.44 -20.48
N PHE A 116 2.43 -7.06 -20.66
CA PHE A 116 2.90 -6.16 -21.73
C PHE A 116 3.48 -7.04 -22.83
N LEU A 117 2.79 -7.10 -23.97
CA LEU A 117 3.15 -8.01 -25.07
C LEU A 117 4.55 -7.74 -25.64
N ASN A 118 4.97 -6.47 -25.69
CA ASN A 118 6.29 -6.04 -26.15
C ASN A 118 7.35 -5.97 -25.04
N GLN A 119 7.01 -6.39 -23.80
CA GLN A 119 7.82 -6.27 -22.58
C GLN A 119 8.14 -4.84 -22.12
N ASP A 120 7.70 -3.80 -22.82
CA ASP A 120 7.82 -2.42 -22.34
C ASP A 120 6.73 -2.10 -21.31
N ARG A 121 7.12 -1.99 -20.05
CA ARG A 121 6.24 -1.72 -18.92
C ARG A 121 5.75 -0.27 -18.86
N ASN A 122 6.21 0.59 -19.75
CA ASN A 122 5.78 1.98 -19.89
C ASN A 122 4.80 2.18 -21.05
N ASP A 123 4.65 1.20 -21.91
CA ASP A 123 3.70 1.23 -23.01
C ASP A 123 2.33 0.70 -22.57
N PHE A 124 1.43 1.60 -22.21
CA PHE A 124 0.06 1.31 -21.78
C PHE A 124 -0.96 1.37 -22.93
N SER A 125 -0.51 1.25 -24.18
CA SER A 125 -1.41 1.17 -25.34
C SER A 125 -2.33 -0.05 -25.24
N LYS A 126 -3.52 0.07 -25.84
CA LYS A 126 -4.53 -1.00 -25.79
C LYS A 126 -4.00 -2.30 -26.40
N GLU A 127 -3.23 -2.19 -27.47
CA GLU A 127 -2.66 -3.29 -28.26
C GLU A 127 -1.56 -4.03 -27.50
N ASN A 128 -0.89 -3.35 -26.54
CA ASN A 128 0.20 -3.93 -25.76
C ASN A 128 -0.25 -4.59 -24.46
N LEU A 129 -1.44 -4.21 -23.95
CA LEU A 129 -1.97 -4.77 -22.71
C LEU A 129 -2.81 -6.02 -22.99
N TYR A 130 -2.41 -7.13 -22.38
CA TYR A 130 -3.07 -8.42 -22.60
C TYR A 130 -3.44 -9.09 -21.26
N LYS A 131 -4.68 -9.57 -21.17
CA LYS A 131 -5.16 -10.30 -19.99
C LYS A 131 -4.67 -11.76 -20.03
N SER A 132 -4.04 -12.20 -18.97
CA SER A 132 -3.57 -13.57 -18.78
C SER A 132 -3.88 -14.09 -17.38
N THR A 133 -3.78 -15.39 -17.21
CA THR A 133 -3.81 -16.07 -15.92
C THR A 133 -2.40 -16.37 -15.42
N ASN A 134 -2.25 -16.66 -14.13
CA ASN A 134 -0.97 -17.09 -13.56
C ASN A 134 -0.45 -18.36 -14.25
N GLN A 135 -1.34 -19.29 -14.58
CA GLN A 135 -0.98 -20.54 -15.25
C GLN A 135 -0.42 -20.31 -16.64
N GLU A 136 -1.05 -19.41 -17.44
CA GLU A 136 -0.53 -19.01 -18.75
C GLU A 136 0.86 -18.38 -18.63
N GLN A 137 1.08 -17.53 -17.63
CA GLN A 137 2.40 -16.93 -17.39
C GLN A 137 3.48 -17.96 -17.05
N CYS A 138 3.15 -18.98 -16.25
CA CYS A 138 4.07 -20.07 -15.97
C CYS A 138 4.50 -20.79 -17.25
N TYR A 139 3.57 -21.06 -18.19
CA TYR A 139 3.91 -21.66 -19.47
C TYR A 139 4.81 -20.77 -20.32
N LEU A 140 4.49 -19.47 -20.42
CA LEU A 140 5.30 -18.51 -21.17
C LEU A 140 6.73 -18.43 -20.63
N HIS A 141 6.88 -18.46 -19.33
CA HIS A 141 8.20 -18.43 -18.69
C HIS A 141 8.97 -19.73 -18.96
N ASN A 142 8.34 -20.88 -18.76
CA ASN A 142 8.97 -22.17 -18.96
C ASN A 142 9.36 -22.45 -20.43
N TRP A 143 8.58 -21.92 -21.36
CA TRP A 143 8.87 -22.07 -22.81
C TRP A 143 9.78 -20.98 -23.36
N GLY A 144 10.10 -19.93 -22.56
CA GLY A 144 10.92 -18.82 -23.03
C GLY A 144 10.26 -18.03 -24.16
N THR A 145 8.91 -17.99 -24.19
CA THR A 145 8.15 -17.36 -25.28
C THR A 145 7.83 -15.88 -25.02
N PHE A 146 8.34 -15.29 -23.93
CA PHE A 146 8.34 -13.84 -23.75
C PHE A 146 9.28 -13.20 -24.76
N SER A 147 8.74 -12.31 -25.59
CA SER A 147 9.50 -11.64 -26.64
C SER A 147 9.19 -10.14 -26.64
N THR A 148 10.15 -9.33 -27.11
CA THR A 148 9.91 -7.91 -27.43
C THR A 148 9.01 -7.73 -28.65
N ASN A 149 8.83 -8.79 -29.45
CA ASN A 149 7.83 -8.83 -30.51
C ASN A 149 6.46 -9.24 -29.93
N PRO A 150 5.45 -8.34 -29.92
CA PRO A 150 4.14 -8.61 -29.34
C PRO A 150 3.45 -9.85 -29.90
N ARG A 151 3.58 -10.09 -31.21
CA ARG A 151 2.95 -11.24 -31.90
C ARG A 151 3.49 -12.58 -31.40
N LEU A 152 4.80 -12.66 -31.13
CA LEU A 152 5.40 -13.89 -30.60
C LEU A 152 4.93 -14.19 -29.18
N THR A 153 4.85 -13.15 -28.33
CA THR A 153 4.30 -13.28 -26.97
C THR A 153 2.83 -13.71 -27.02
N GLU A 154 2.03 -13.13 -27.90
CA GLU A 154 0.62 -13.49 -28.09
C GLU A 154 0.45 -14.95 -28.54
N ILE A 155 1.24 -15.42 -29.52
CA ILE A 155 1.25 -16.81 -29.92
C ILE A 155 1.59 -17.74 -28.75
N GLY A 156 2.58 -17.38 -27.93
CA GLY A 156 2.93 -18.10 -26.71
C GLY A 156 1.74 -18.23 -25.76
N ILE A 157 0.98 -17.14 -25.53
CA ILE A 157 -0.23 -17.15 -24.68
C ILE A 157 -1.29 -18.09 -25.26
N LEU A 158 -1.58 -17.99 -26.55
CA LEU A 158 -2.58 -18.83 -27.20
C LEU A 158 -2.20 -20.32 -27.12
N SER A 159 -0.92 -20.64 -27.32
CA SER A 159 -0.39 -22.02 -27.18
C SER A 159 -0.52 -22.52 -25.72
N ALA A 160 -0.25 -21.66 -24.73
CA ALA A 160 -0.46 -22.00 -23.33
C ALA A 160 -1.93 -22.29 -23.01
N ARG A 161 -2.86 -21.48 -23.50
CA ARG A 161 -4.32 -21.70 -23.36
C ARG A 161 -4.77 -23.02 -23.95
N LEU A 162 -4.31 -23.36 -25.15
CA LEU A 162 -4.62 -24.63 -25.78
C LEU A 162 -4.12 -25.83 -24.97
N THR A 163 -2.89 -25.73 -24.46
CA THR A 163 -2.29 -26.78 -23.61
C THR A 163 -3.06 -26.94 -22.28
N ILE A 164 -3.46 -25.85 -21.63
CA ILE A 164 -4.25 -25.88 -20.39
C ILE A 164 -5.59 -26.58 -20.66
N LYS A 165 -6.32 -26.15 -21.70
CA LYS A 165 -7.61 -26.72 -22.06
C LYS A 165 -7.53 -28.20 -22.46
N ALA A 166 -6.44 -28.61 -23.10
CA ALA A 166 -6.22 -30.02 -23.45
C ALA A 166 -6.06 -30.89 -22.20
N LYS A 167 -5.38 -30.37 -21.16
CA LYS A 167 -5.17 -31.09 -19.89
C LYS A 167 -6.43 -31.15 -19.00
N GLU A 168 -7.34 -30.22 -19.13
CA GLU A 168 -8.61 -30.22 -18.40
C GLU A 168 -9.63 -31.25 -18.92
N LYS A 169 -9.38 -31.81 -20.12
CA LYS A 169 -10.27 -32.81 -20.78
C LYS A 169 -9.84 -34.24 -20.56
N ILE A 170 -8.73 -34.46 -19.87
CA ILE A 170 -8.18 -35.80 -19.55
C ILE A 170 -8.45 -36.10 -18.08
#